data_b3ef05d0c948e49e20bb22f6f3d3825d
#
_entry.id   b3ef05d0c948e49e20bb22f6f3d3825d
#
_cell.length_a   1.000
_cell.length_b   1.000
_cell.length_c   1.000
_cell.angle_alpha   90.00
_cell.angle_beta   90.00
_cell.angle_gamma   90.00
#
_symmetry.space_group_name_H-M   'P 1'
#
loop_
_entity.id
_entity.type
_entity.pdbx_description
1 polymer ?
#
loop_
_entity_poly.entity_id
_entity_poly.type
_entity_poly.pdbx_seq_one_letter_code
_entity_poly.pdbx_strand_id
1 'polypeptide(L)'
;TALLTESMKYAYADRSKYLGDPEFFDVPVQSLISKEYAKKINNKIKLDSITPSEKILPGSELKNESLDTTHFSVADKNGNIVSNTYTLNSGFGSGVVVDGTGILMNNEMDDFVSAPGVPNQFGLIGGEANKIEPFKRPLSSMTPTIVLKDGKPVYATGSPGGSRIITTVLQF
;
A
#
# COMPACT_ATOMS: atom_id res chain seq x y z
N THR A 1 0.29 21.21 -0.40
CA THR A 1 1.18 20.21 0.27
C THR A 1 0.64 19.82 1.65
N ALA A 2 0.40 20.78 2.58
CA ALA A 2 -0.05 20.47 3.96
C ALA A 2 -1.33 19.60 4.01
N LEU A 3 -2.37 19.98 3.29
CA LEU A 3 -3.63 19.20 3.23
C LEU A 3 -3.39 17.76 2.77
N LEU A 4 -2.60 17.58 1.71
CA LEU A 4 -2.30 16.25 1.16
C LEU A 4 -1.53 15.41 2.20
N THR A 5 -0.52 15.98 2.84
CA THR A 5 0.27 15.30 3.88
C THR A 5 -0.60 14.89 5.08
N GLU A 6 -1.45 15.78 5.57
CA GLU A 6 -2.36 15.44 6.67
C GLU A 6 -3.36 14.36 6.28
N SER A 7 -3.94 14.43 5.06
CA SER A 7 -4.86 13.39 4.56
C SER A 7 -4.19 12.02 4.46
N MET A 8 -2.94 11.96 3.98
CA MET A 8 -2.16 10.72 3.92
C MET A 8 -1.98 10.08 5.29
N LYS A 9 -1.72 10.86 6.35
CA LYS A 9 -1.58 10.34 7.71
C LYS A 9 -2.82 9.60 8.17
N TYR A 10 -4.01 10.15 7.96
CA TYR A 10 -5.26 9.48 8.29
C TYR A 10 -5.48 8.22 7.45
N ALA A 11 -5.17 8.26 6.15
CA ALA A 11 -5.27 7.10 5.28
C ALA A 11 -4.36 5.94 5.72
N TYR A 12 -3.12 6.23 6.14
CA TYR A 12 -2.22 5.22 6.68
C TYR A 12 -2.66 4.69 8.06
N ALA A 13 -3.26 5.54 8.89
CA ALA A 13 -3.86 5.09 10.15
C ALA A 13 -5.01 4.09 9.91
N ASP A 14 -5.89 4.40 8.96
CA ASP A 14 -6.97 3.51 8.55
C ASP A 14 -6.43 2.21 7.93
N ARG A 15 -5.41 2.31 7.07
CA ARG A 15 -4.74 1.16 6.48
C ARG A 15 -4.21 0.21 7.55
N SER A 16 -3.52 0.73 8.54
CA SER A 16 -2.90 -0.09 9.59
C SER A 16 -3.93 -0.84 10.45
N LYS A 17 -5.13 -0.30 10.58
CA LYS A 17 -6.18 -0.85 11.45
C LYS A 17 -7.19 -1.73 10.70
N TYR A 18 -7.59 -1.33 9.51
CA TYR A 18 -8.78 -1.87 8.85
C TYR A 18 -8.49 -2.66 7.60
N LEU A 19 -7.30 -2.53 6.97
CA LEU A 19 -7.03 -3.19 5.70
C LEU A 19 -6.32 -4.54 5.89
N GLY A 20 -6.75 -5.49 5.08
CA GLY A 20 -6.26 -6.86 5.03
C GLY A 20 -6.98 -7.62 3.93
N ASP A 21 -6.86 -8.94 3.91
CA ASP A 21 -7.58 -9.78 2.95
C ASP A 21 -9.09 -9.78 3.25
N PRO A 22 -9.95 -9.30 2.32
CA PRO A 22 -11.39 -9.22 2.56
C PRO A 22 -12.09 -10.58 2.67
N GLU A 23 -11.45 -11.67 2.30
CA GLU A 23 -11.98 -13.02 2.52
C GLU A 23 -11.80 -13.48 3.97
N PHE A 24 -10.93 -12.82 4.74
CA PHE A 24 -10.59 -13.17 6.13
C PHE A 24 -10.98 -12.08 7.14
N PHE A 25 -11.23 -10.88 6.70
CA PHE A 25 -11.55 -9.75 7.56
C PHE A 25 -12.58 -8.85 6.88
N ASP A 26 -13.58 -8.39 7.65
CA ASP A 26 -14.59 -7.45 7.16
C ASP A 26 -13.98 -6.04 7.00
N VAL A 27 -13.41 -5.79 5.83
CA VAL A 27 -12.79 -4.51 5.49
C VAL A 27 -13.89 -3.50 5.13
N PRO A 28 -14.06 -2.40 5.89
CA PRO A 28 -15.15 -1.46 5.69
C PRO A 28 -14.90 -0.51 4.50
N VAL A 29 -14.68 -1.06 3.30
CA VAL A 29 -14.27 -0.33 2.10
C VAL A 29 -15.25 0.81 1.80
N GLN A 30 -16.56 0.53 1.76
CA GLN A 30 -17.58 1.55 1.40
C GLN A 30 -17.58 2.73 2.37
N SER A 31 -17.35 2.46 3.66
CA SER A 31 -17.24 3.50 4.67
C SER A 31 -15.99 4.35 4.47
N LEU A 32 -14.83 3.71 4.25
CA LEU A 32 -13.53 4.37 4.12
C LEU A 32 -13.45 5.29 2.90
N ILE A 33 -14.12 4.92 1.78
CA ILE A 33 -14.14 5.73 0.54
C ILE A 33 -15.34 6.68 0.46
N SER A 34 -16.20 6.75 1.50
CA SER A 34 -17.39 7.59 1.47
C SER A 34 -17.06 9.08 1.57
N LYS A 35 -17.90 9.92 0.94
CA LYS A 35 -17.78 11.37 1.04
C LYS A 35 -18.03 11.88 2.46
N GLU A 36 -18.89 11.20 3.21
CA GLU A 36 -19.18 11.49 4.61
C GLU A 36 -17.94 11.29 5.48
N TYR A 37 -17.23 10.19 5.27
CA TYR A 37 -15.99 9.92 5.97
C TYR A 37 -14.90 10.93 5.61
N ALA A 38 -14.75 11.23 4.32
CA ALA A 38 -13.80 12.24 3.84
C ALA A 38 -14.07 13.62 4.50
N LYS A 39 -15.35 14.03 4.64
CA LYS A 39 -15.73 15.27 5.35
C LYS A 39 -15.35 15.22 6.83
N LYS A 40 -15.54 14.10 7.51
CA LYS A 40 -15.15 13.94 8.93
C LYS A 40 -13.63 14.10 9.10
N ILE A 41 -12.83 13.51 8.21
CA ILE A 41 -11.37 13.66 8.22
C ILE A 41 -10.98 15.10 7.91
N ASN A 42 -11.56 15.71 6.87
CA ASN A 42 -11.25 17.09 6.51
C ASN A 42 -11.50 18.08 7.67
N ASN A 43 -12.55 17.87 8.46
CA ASN A 43 -12.86 18.71 9.62
C ASN A 43 -11.84 18.56 10.77
N LYS A 44 -11.04 17.50 10.79
CA LYS A 44 -9.96 17.30 11.78
C LYS A 44 -8.65 17.94 11.34
N ILE A 45 -8.45 18.14 10.03
CA ILE A 45 -7.23 18.68 9.45
C ILE A 45 -7.19 20.19 9.70
N LYS A 46 -6.09 20.65 10.29
CA LYS A 46 -5.78 22.09 10.48
C LYS A 46 -4.68 22.48 9.50
N LEU A 47 -4.91 23.51 8.71
CA LEU A 47 -3.94 23.95 7.69
C LEU A 47 -2.83 24.84 8.27
N ASP A 48 -3.02 25.37 9.47
CA ASP A 48 -2.12 26.25 10.21
C ASP A 48 -1.23 25.52 11.22
N SER A 49 -1.45 24.21 11.39
CA SER A 49 -0.69 23.38 12.34
C SER A 49 -0.53 21.96 11.82
N ILE A 50 0.54 21.30 12.26
CA ILE A 50 0.81 19.89 11.93
C ILE A 50 0.29 19.02 13.06
N THR A 51 -0.52 18.02 12.73
CA THR A 51 -0.90 17.00 13.70
C THR A 51 0.26 16.02 13.88
N PRO A 52 0.83 15.87 15.09
CA PRO A 52 1.85 14.85 15.35
C PRO A 52 1.35 13.46 14.99
N SER A 53 2.18 12.67 14.30
CA SER A 53 1.79 11.32 13.84
C SER A 53 1.38 10.41 14.98
N GLU A 54 1.98 10.56 16.16
CA GLU A 54 1.67 9.80 17.38
C GLU A 54 0.23 10.02 17.87
N LYS A 55 -0.41 11.12 17.47
CA LYS A 55 -1.82 11.41 17.78
C LYS A 55 -2.79 10.75 16.78
N ILE A 56 -2.28 10.29 15.65
CA ILE A 56 -3.06 9.69 14.56
C ILE A 56 -2.78 8.19 14.48
N LEU A 57 -1.53 7.77 14.71
CA LEU A 57 -1.05 6.40 14.57
C LEU A 57 -0.47 5.83 15.85
N PRO A 58 -0.62 4.54 16.10
CA PRO A 58 0.24 3.82 17.01
C PRO A 58 1.62 3.64 16.36
N GLY A 59 2.58 4.49 16.72
CA GLY A 59 4.02 4.37 16.50
C GLY A 59 4.52 4.21 15.07
N SER A 60 5.18 5.22 14.51
CA SER A 60 5.93 5.09 13.26
C SER A 60 7.28 5.75 13.37
N GLU A 61 8.33 4.94 13.44
CA GLU A 61 9.66 5.37 13.03
C GLU A 61 9.91 4.83 11.62
N LEU A 62 9.97 5.72 10.64
CA LEU A 62 10.33 5.37 9.26
C LEU A 62 11.80 4.94 9.22
N LYS A 63 12.06 3.66 9.00
CA LYS A 63 13.39 3.16 8.66
C LYS A 63 13.60 3.24 7.15
N ASN A 64 14.86 3.24 6.70
CA ASN A 64 15.21 3.27 5.27
C ASN A 64 14.53 2.14 4.52
N GLU A 65 13.75 2.49 3.49
CA GLU A 65 13.02 1.55 2.65
C GLU A 65 13.90 1.07 1.50
N SER A 66 13.80 -0.22 1.18
CA SER A 66 14.34 -0.79 -0.05
C SER A 66 13.54 -0.27 -1.27
N LEU A 67 14.24 0.00 -2.38
CA LEU A 67 13.65 0.49 -3.63
C LEU A 67 13.40 -0.64 -4.66
N ASP A 68 13.41 -1.88 -4.23
CA ASP A 68 13.55 -3.08 -5.06
C ASP A 68 12.25 -3.60 -5.69
N THR A 69 11.34 -2.72 -6.07
CA THR A 69 10.12 -3.03 -6.81
C THR A 69 10.23 -2.54 -8.24
N THR A 70 9.56 -3.19 -9.18
CA THR A 70 9.50 -2.77 -10.58
C THR A 70 8.06 -2.49 -10.99
N HIS A 71 7.84 -1.45 -11.79
CA HIS A 71 6.57 -1.16 -12.42
C HIS A 71 6.73 -1.00 -13.92
N PHE A 72 5.77 -1.53 -14.70
CA PHE A 72 5.65 -1.25 -16.12
C PHE A 72 4.19 -1.16 -16.55
N SER A 73 3.94 -0.35 -17.59
CA SER A 73 2.64 -0.25 -18.25
C SER A 73 2.80 -0.55 -19.72
N VAL A 74 1.86 -1.30 -20.29
CA VAL A 74 1.85 -1.70 -21.70
C VAL A 74 0.47 -1.43 -22.28
N ALA A 75 0.44 -0.89 -23.50
CA ALA A 75 -0.80 -0.73 -24.26
C ALA A 75 -0.61 -1.31 -25.68
N ASP A 76 -1.63 -1.98 -26.19
CA ASP A 76 -1.63 -2.48 -27.56
C ASP A 76 -2.45 -1.56 -28.50
N LYS A 77 -2.36 -1.84 -29.82
CA LYS A 77 -3.09 -1.07 -30.83
C LYS A 77 -4.61 -1.23 -30.78
N ASN A 78 -5.13 -2.21 -30.03
CA ASN A 78 -6.55 -2.46 -29.88
C ASN A 78 -7.14 -1.73 -28.65
N GLY A 79 -6.30 -1.04 -27.85
CA GLY A 79 -6.70 -0.33 -26.66
C GLY A 79 -6.70 -1.21 -25.40
N ASN A 80 -6.17 -2.43 -25.45
CA ASN A 80 -5.90 -3.19 -24.24
C ASN A 80 -4.74 -2.55 -23.49
N ILE A 81 -4.85 -2.47 -22.16
CA ILE A 81 -3.84 -1.85 -21.30
C ILE A 81 -3.57 -2.72 -20.08
N VAL A 82 -2.31 -2.79 -19.72
CA VAL A 82 -1.83 -3.45 -18.50
C VAL A 82 -1.04 -2.47 -17.68
N SER A 83 -1.30 -2.42 -16.39
CA SER A 83 -0.50 -1.73 -15.38
C SER A 83 -0.05 -2.76 -14.38
N ASN A 84 1.26 -3.01 -14.29
CA ASN A 84 1.79 -4.10 -13.48
C ASN A 84 2.92 -3.63 -12.57
N THR A 85 2.75 -3.87 -11.27
CA THR A 85 3.81 -3.71 -10.28
C THR A 85 4.23 -5.10 -9.80
N TYR A 86 5.52 -5.37 -9.83
CA TYR A 86 6.11 -6.67 -9.54
C TYR A 86 7.27 -6.56 -8.56
N THR A 87 7.35 -7.45 -7.60
CA THR A 87 8.41 -7.45 -6.59
C THR A 87 8.70 -8.85 -6.03
N LEU A 88 9.86 -9.01 -5.43
CA LEU A 88 10.19 -10.12 -4.54
C LEU A 88 10.16 -9.67 -3.06
N ASN A 89 9.67 -8.45 -2.81
CA ASN A 89 9.71 -7.68 -1.58
C ASN A 89 11.08 -7.05 -1.31
N SER A 90 12.13 -7.80 -1.02
CA SER A 90 13.54 -7.34 -1.02
C SER A 90 14.22 -7.62 -2.36
N GLY A 91 15.35 -6.95 -2.66
CA GLY A 91 16.07 -7.05 -3.94
C GLY A 91 16.38 -8.45 -4.44
N PHE A 92 16.69 -9.36 -3.52
CA PHE A 92 16.85 -10.78 -3.79
C PHE A 92 15.82 -11.64 -3.05
N GLY A 93 14.68 -11.05 -2.68
CA GLY A 93 13.62 -11.73 -1.92
C GLY A 93 14.16 -12.34 -0.62
N SER A 94 13.89 -13.62 -0.41
CA SER A 94 14.40 -14.38 0.74
C SER A 94 15.88 -14.79 0.61
N GLY A 95 16.52 -14.52 -0.53
CA GLY A 95 17.87 -15.03 -0.84
C GLY A 95 17.91 -16.52 -1.18
N VAL A 96 16.77 -17.19 -1.22
CA VAL A 96 16.66 -18.61 -1.56
C VAL A 96 16.39 -18.78 -3.05
N VAL A 97 17.18 -19.63 -3.69
CA VAL A 97 16.98 -20.07 -5.08
C VAL A 97 16.38 -21.47 -5.06
N VAL A 98 15.32 -21.69 -5.82
CA VAL A 98 14.74 -23.03 -6.00
C VAL A 98 15.71 -23.88 -6.82
N ASP A 99 16.15 -24.99 -6.24
CA ASP A 99 17.14 -25.86 -6.86
C ASP A 99 16.68 -26.37 -8.23
N GLY A 100 17.61 -26.38 -9.19
CA GLY A 100 17.36 -26.81 -10.57
C GLY A 100 16.55 -25.85 -11.44
N THR A 101 16.03 -24.73 -10.90
CA THR A 101 15.19 -23.77 -11.67
C THR A 101 15.81 -22.41 -11.85
N GLY A 102 16.66 -21.98 -10.95
CA GLY A 102 17.20 -20.62 -10.91
C GLY A 102 16.20 -19.56 -10.44
N ILE A 103 15.00 -19.94 -9.96
CA ILE A 103 13.97 -19.02 -9.48
C ILE A 103 14.30 -18.55 -8.08
N LEU A 104 14.39 -17.23 -7.90
CA LEU A 104 14.49 -16.60 -6.59
C LEU A 104 13.13 -16.57 -5.91
N MET A 105 13.10 -16.99 -4.64
CA MET A 105 11.89 -16.92 -3.81
C MET A 105 11.74 -15.54 -3.19
N ASN A 106 10.49 -15.05 -3.14
CA ASN A 106 10.17 -13.82 -2.45
C ASN A 106 10.27 -13.94 -0.92
N ASN A 107 10.20 -12.81 -0.22
CA ASN A 107 10.03 -12.74 1.23
C ASN A 107 8.78 -11.92 1.63
N GLU A 108 7.71 -12.04 0.84
CA GLU A 108 6.44 -11.30 1.01
C GLU A 108 5.70 -11.64 2.31
N MET A 109 6.09 -12.67 3.04
CA MET A 109 5.55 -12.95 4.37
C MET A 109 5.76 -11.80 5.36
N ASP A 110 6.76 -10.93 5.12
CA ASP A 110 6.99 -9.71 5.90
C ASP A 110 5.89 -8.66 5.74
N ASP A 111 5.10 -8.72 4.67
CA ASP A 111 3.94 -7.84 4.48
C ASP A 111 2.77 -8.16 5.41
N PHE A 112 2.75 -9.33 6.02
CA PHE A 112 1.85 -9.62 7.13
C PHE A 112 2.32 -8.95 8.43
N VAL A 113 1.41 -8.87 9.38
CA VAL A 113 1.70 -8.44 10.75
C VAL A 113 2.27 -9.62 11.53
N SER A 114 3.55 -9.55 11.88
CA SER A 114 4.20 -10.56 12.72
C SER A 114 3.76 -10.45 14.19
N ALA A 115 3.54 -9.22 14.67
CA ALA A 115 2.95 -8.93 15.96
C ALA A 115 2.28 -7.55 15.92
N PRO A 116 1.13 -7.34 16.61
CA PRO A 116 0.48 -6.03 16.66
C PRO A 116 1.41 -4.94 17.17
N GLY A 117 1.48 -3.81 16.45
CA GLY A 117 2.32 -2.67 16.82
C GLY A 117 3.80 -2.80 16.44
N VAL A 118 4.23 -3.94 15.89
CA VAL A 118 5.59 -4.13 15.39
C VAL A 118 5.65 -3.76 13.90
N PRO A 119 6.55 -2.85 13.50
CA PRO A 119 6.71 -2.50 12.09
C PRO A 119 7.38 -3.63 11.30
N ASN A 120 6.96 -3.81 10.06
CA ASN A 120 7.64 -4.66 9.09
C ASN A 120 8.94 -3.99 8.58
N GLN A 121 9.67 -4.62 7.64
CA GLN A 121 10.90 -4.05 7.08
C GLN A 121 10.72 -2.67 6.41
N PHE A 122 9.51 -2.33 5.98
CA PHE A 122 9.16 -1.03 5.39
C PHE A 122 8.62 -0.02 6.42
N GLY A 123 8.71 -0.32 7.71
CA GLY A 123 8.20 0.55 8.77
C GLY A 123 6.66 0.61 8.87
N LEU A 124 5.94 -0.24 8.12
CA LEU A 124 4.49 -0.31 8.18
C LEU A 124 4.04 -1.10 9.40
N ILE A 125 3.14 -0.50 10.17
CA ILE A 125 2.48 -1.14 11.30
C ILE A 125 1.11 -1.63 10.83
N GLY A 126 0.75 -2.84 11.22
CA GLY A 126 -0.56 -3.40 10.96
C GLY A 126 -1.24 -3.92 12.22
N GLY A 127 -2.48 -4.34 12.08
CA GLY A 127 -3.32 -4.89 13.14
C GLY A 127 -3.86 -6.29 12.79
N GLU A 128 -4.84 -6.74 13.55
CA GLU A 128 -5.48 -8.05 13.38
C GLU A 128 -5.99 -8.34 11.97
N ALA A 129 -6.42 -7.30 11.24
CA ALA A 129 -6.90 -7.43 9.86
C ALA A 129 -5.87 -8.08 8.93
N ASN A 130 -4.57 -7.86 9.17
CA ASN A 130 -3.47 -8.34 8.33
C ASN A 130 -2.56 -9.35 9.06
N LYS A 131 -3.05 -10.05 10.09
CA LYS A 131 -2.29 -11.13 10.74
C LYS A 131 -2.10 -12.32 9.80
N ILE A 132 -1.04 -13.11 10.05
CA ILE A 132 -0.75 -14.33 9.30
C ILE A 132 -1.81 -15.39 9.57
N GLU A 133 -2.40 -15.93 8.50
CA GLU A 133 -3.33 -17.07 8.54
C GLU A 133 -3.11 -17.96 7.29
N PRO A 134 -3.39 -19.28 7.36
CA PRO A 134 -3.30 -20.15 6.19
C PRO A 134 -4.20 -19.65 5.05
N PHE A 135 -3.70 -19.66 3.80
CA PHE A 135 -4.39 -19.24 2.57
C PHE A 135 -4.70 -17.75 2.46
N LYS A 136 -4.37 -16.95 3.45
CA LYS A 136 -4.57 -15.50 3.46
C LYS A 136 -3.51 -14.78 2.64
N ARG A 137 -3.93 -13.74 1.92
CA ARG A 137 -3.05 -12.85 1.17
C ARG A 137 -2.56 -11.71 2.05
N PRO A 138 -1.26 -11.35 2.00
CA PRO A 138 -0.76 -10.17 2.72
C PRO A 138 -1.30 -8.88 2.11
N LEU A 139 -1.38 -7.83 2.93
CA LEU A 139 -1.74 -6.49 2.49
C LEU A 139 -0.60 -5.85 1.71
N SER A 140 -0.76 -5.68 0.40
CA SER A 140 0.23 -5.05 -0.46
C SER A 140 0.16 -3.51 -0.44
N SER A 141 1.30 -2.86 -0.63
CA SER A 141 1.40 -1.43 -0.93
C SER A 141 1.50 -1.14 -2.44
N MET A 142 1.62 -2.16 -3.27
CA MET A 142 1.63 -2.00 -4.73
C MET A 142 0.27 -1.50 -5.20
N THR A 143 0.28 -0.42 -5.99
CA THR A 143 -0.92 0.28 -6.46
C THR A 143 -0.86 0.51 -7.97
N PRO A 144 -0.77 -0.56 -8.80
CA PRO A 144 -0.89 -0.40 -10.24
C PRO A 144 -2.28 0.19 -10.55
N THR A 145 -2.32 1.26 -11.35
CA THR A 145 -3.53 2.04 -11.54
C THR A 145 -3.81 2.25 -13.02
N ILE A 146 -5.06 2.09 -13.43
CA ILE A 146 -5.57 2.45 -14.75
C ILE A 146 -6.72 3.44 -14.57
N VAL A 147 -6.61 4.58 -15.25
CA VAL A 147 -7.65 5.61 -15.24
C VAL A 147 -8.47 5.50 -16.52
N LEU A 148 -9.79 5.46 -16.37
CA LEU A 148 -10.75 5.41 -17.47
C LEU A 148 -11.48 6.75 -17.59
N LYS A 149 -11.72 7.19 -18.82
CA LYS A 149 -12.65 8.28 -19.17
C LYS A 149 -13.66 7.75 -20.16
N ASP A 150 -14.94 7.87 -19.84
CA ASP A 150 -16.04 7.36 -20.66
C ASP A 150 -15.86 5.86 -21.05
N GLY A 151 -15.41 5.06 -20.08
CA GLY A 151 -15.16 3.62 -20.26
C GLY A 151 -13.90 3.26 -21.05
N LYS A 152 -13.09 4.23 -21.47
CA LYS A 152 -11.86 4.00 -22.22
C LYS A 152 -10.64 4.31 -21.39
N PRO A 153 -9.57 3.49 -21.43
CA PRO A 153 -8.32 3.78 -20.75
C PRO A 153 -7.69 5.06 -21.33
N VAL A 154 -7.29 5.96 -20.44
CA VAL A 154 -6.59 7.20 -20.82
C VAL A 154 -5.24 7.35 -20.14
N TYR A 155 -5.02 6.60 -19.07
CA TYR A 155 -3.80 6.69 -18.31
C TYR A 155 -3.55 5.40 -17.53
N ALA A 156 -2.29 4.95 -17.47
CA ALA A 156 -1.83 3.87 -16.63
C ALA A 156 -0.57 4.28 -15.89
N THR A 157 -0.47 3.95 -14.62
CA THR A 157 0.68 4.32 -13.80
C THR A 157 0.90 3.34 -12.66
N GLY A 158 2.06 3.42 -12.10
CA GLY A 158 2.50 2.78 -10.87
C GLY A 158 3.92 3.21 -10.54
N SER A 159 4.47 2.69 -9.46
CA SER A 159 5.81 3.08 -9.00
C SER A 159 6.46 1.94 -8.24
N PRO A 160 7.80 1.80 -8.24
CA PRO A 160 8.53 1.15 -7.17
C PRO A 160 8.57 2.06 -5.92
N GLY A 161 9.00 1.53 -4.75
CA GLY A 161 9.27 2.35 -3.58
C GLY A 161 8.62 1.89 -2.27
N GLY A 162 8.39 0.58 -2.10
CA GLY A 162 7.88 0.02 -0.84
C GLY A 162 6.58 0.69 -0.38
N SER A 163 6.50 1.07 0.89
CA SER A 163 5.31 1.74 1.46
C SER A 163 4.98 3.08 0.80
N ARG A 164 5.95 3.75 0.15
CA ARG A 164 5.76 5.04 -0.54
C ARG A 164 5.05 4.91 -1.89
N ILE A 165 4.88 3.72 -2.44
CA ILE A 165 4.21 3.50 -3.73
C ILE A 165 2.84 4.17 -3.74
N ILE A 166 2.04 3.97 -2.69
CA ILE A 166 0.68 4.51 -2.56
C ILE A 166 0.68 6.04 -2.70
N THR A 167 1.56 6.71 -1.94
CA THR A 167 1.64 8.18 -1.93
C THR A 167 2.29 8.74 -3.19
N THR A 168 3.18 7.99 -3.83
CA THR A 168 3.77 8.37 -5.13
C THR A 168 2.71 8.33 -6.21
N VAL A 169 1.98 7.23 -6.36
CA VAL A 169 0.92 7.08 -7.38
C VAL A 169 -0.21 8.08 -7.16
N LEU A 170 -0.53 8.43 -5.90
CA LEU A 170 -1.55 9.45 -5.59
C LEU A 170 -1.22 10.84 -6.13
N GLN A 171 0.05 11.16 -6.40
CA GLN A 171 0.49 12.47 -6.84
C GLN A 171 0.47 12.65 -8.38
N PHE A 172 0.23 11.59 -9.12
CA PHE A 172 0.03 11.63 -10.57
C PHE A 172 -1.44 11.80 -10.94
#